data_815932d9b92228417d4dbbb631cac399
#
_entry.id   815932d9b92228417d4dbbb631cac399
#
_cell.length_a   1.000
_cell.length_b   1.000
_cell.length_c   1.000
_cell.angle_alpha   90.00
_cell.angle_beta   90.00
_cell.angle_gamma   90.00
#
_symmetry.space_group_name_H-M   'P 1'
#
loop_
_entity.id
_entity.type
_entity.pdbx_description
1 polymer ?
#
loop_
_entity_poly.entity_id
_entity_poly.type
_entity_poly.pdbx_seq_one_letter_code
_entity_poly.pdbx_strand_id
1 'polypeptide(L)'
;AVNPWLYARMPYDAAKDFAGITQMVRVPNVLVMNAEKAAQLKINSVADLIAYAKANPAKLNYGSGGNGSAGHLAGEMFKQRAGIFALHIPYRGGNPAQLALLSGEVDFNIDNLATAAPNIRAGKLKALAVTSLQESPALPGVPPLSKTFKGFSIDTWWGLVAPAGTPRPVIAKLNKAFVAALNAPETKTRFGTLLAEPVPTTPEQFDAFMASERAKYQSLVKASGAKVD
;
A
#
# COMPACT_ATOMS: atom_id res chain seq x y z
N ALA A 1 1.66 7.40 10.19
CA ALA A 1 0.70 6.43 10.73
C ALA A 1 1.41 5.17 11.26
N VAL A 2 2.43 4.67 10.56
CA VAL A 2 3.13 3.41 10.86
C VAL A 2 4.25 3.57 11.87
N ASN A 3 5.09 4.59 11.73
CA ASN A 3 6.31 4.80 12.53
C ASN A 3 6.14 4.71 14.06
N PRO A 4 5.04 5.22 14.68
CA PRO A 4 4.85 5.10 16.12
C PRO A 4 4.83 3.65 16.65
N TRP A 5 4.61 2.70 15.78
CA TRP A 5 4.52 1.28 16.12
C TRP A 5 5.76 0.47 15.72
N LEU A 6 6.61 1.05 14.83
CA LEU A 6 7.84 0.41 14.34
C LEU A 6 9.05 0.77 15.18
N TYR A 7 9.18 2.04 15.57
CA TYR A 7 10.36 2.56 16.27
C TYR A 7 10.14 2.53 17.77
N ALA A 8 11.14 2.08 18.52
CA ALA A 8 11.11 2.09 19.98
C ALA A 8 11.10 3.51 20.56
N ARG A 9 11.69 4.49 19.87
CA ARG A 9 11.71 5.91 20.23
C ARG A 9 11.53 6.77 19.00
N MET A 10 10.67 7.77 19.12
CA MET A 10 10.48 8.79 18.08
C MET A 10 10.74 10.18 18.64
N PRO A 11 11.34 11.10 17.86
CA PRO A 11 11.60 12.46 18.30
C PRO A 11 10.34 13.35 18.26
N TYR A 12 9.16 12.81 17.91
CA TYR A 12 7.88 13.51 17.82
C TYR A 12 6.70 12.58 18.16
N ASP A 13 5.60 13.15 18.59
CA ASP A 13 4.32 12.47 18.76
C ASP A 13 3.47 12.64 17.49
N ALA A 14 3.33 11.57 16.71
CA ALA A 14 2.56 11.61 15.46
C ALA A 14 1.07 11.89 15.64
N ALA A 15 0.54 11.83 16.85
CA ALA A 15 -0.85 12.13 17.15
C ALA A 15 -1.07 13.58 17.60
N LYS A 16 -0.04 14.20 18.20
CA LYS A 16 -0.19 15.50 18.88
C LYS A 16 0.57 16.64 18.20
N ASP A 17 1.69 16.35 17.53
CA ASP A 17 2.61 17.38 17.05
C ASP A 17 2.25 17.91 15.67
N PHE A 18 1.21 17.35 15.02
CA PHE A 18 0.79 17.73 13.68
C PHE A 18 -0.70 18.01 13.59
N ALA A 19 -1.05 19.02 12.78
CA ALA A 19 -2.40 19.31 12.33
C ALA A 19 -2.53 18.96 10.85
N GLY A 20 -3.59 18.27 10.47
CA GLY A 20 -3.87 17.93 9.07
C GLY A 20 -4.20 19.16 8.24
N ILE A 21 -3.67 19.22 7.01
CA ILE A 21 -4.08 20.21 6.01
C ILE A 21 -5.03 19.53 5.02
N THR A 22 -4.58 18.50 4.35
CA THR A 22 -5.39 17.70 3.41
C THR A 22 -4.70 16.38 3.10
N GLN A 23 -5.45 15.34 2.85
CA GLN A 23 -4.94 14.21 2.08
C GLN A 23 -4.70 14.69 0.65
N MET A 24 -3.61 14.24 0.03
CA MET A 24 -3.27 14.69 -1.32
C MET A 24 -3.65 13.64 -2.36
N VAL A 25 -3.11 12.46 -2.17
CA VAL A 25 -3.14 11.42 -3.20
C VAL A 25 -3.04 10.04 -2.56
N ARG A 26 -3.63 9.05 -3.22
CA ARG A 26 -3.44 7.65 -2.92
C ARG A 26 -3.04 6.87 -4.17
N VAL A 27 -2.29 5.79 -3.98
CA VAL A 27 -1.96 4.81 -5.01
C VAL A 27 -2.29 3.44 -4.44
N PRO A 28 -3.14 2.65 -5.09
CA PRO A 28 -3.37 1.26 -4.69
C PRO A 28 -2.08 0.45 -4.74
N ASN A 29 -1.97 -0.58 -3.90
CA ASN A 29 -1.01 -1.63 -4.13
C ASN A 29 -1.67 -2.78 -4.91
N VAL A 30 -0.87 -3.62 -5.50
CA VAL A 30 -1.31 -4.76 -6.31
C VAL A 30 -0.55 -6.01 -5.91
N LEU A 31 -1.29 -7.10 -5.68
CA LEU A 31 -0.72 -8.42 -5.48
C LEU A 31 -0.30 -8.96 -6.84
N VAL A 32 0.98 -9.13 -7.02
CA VAL A 32 1.61 -9.55 -8.27
C VAL A 32 2.51 -10.76 -8.10
N MET A 33 2.59 -11.57 -9.13
CA MET A 33 3.56 -12.66 -9.27
C MET A 33 4.37 -12.48 -10.55
N ASN A 34 5.57 -13.09 -10.59
CA ASN A 34 6.25 -13.32 -11.86
C ASN A 34 5.32 -14.14 -12.78
N ALA A 35 5.13 -13.68 -14.03
CA ALA A 35 4.13 -14.27 -14.93
C ALA A 35 4.46 -15.71 -15.32
N GLU A 36 5.74 -16.04 -15.57
CA GLU A 36 6.19 -17.39 -15.89
C GLU A 36 5.99 -18.32 -14.67
N LYS A 37 6.38 -17.87 -13.48
CA LYS A 37 6.18 -18.63 -12.25
C LYS A 37 4.70 -18.90 -11.98
N ALA A 38 3.84 -17.89 -12.16
CA ALA A 38 2.40 -18.04 -12.02
C ALA A 38 1.83 -19.08 -12.98
N ALA A 39 2.30 -19.08 -14.25
CA ALA A 39 1.91 -20.06 -15.25
C ALA A 39 2.39 -21.48 -14.88
N GLN A 40 3.66 -21.65 -14.47
CA GLN A 40 4.22 -22.92 -14.03
C GLN A 40 3.45 -23.52 -12.85
N LEU A 41 3.06 -22.70 -11.89
CA LEU A 41 2.32 -23.10 -10.68
C LEU A 41 0.79 -23.17 -10.91
N LYS A 42 0.31 -22.80 -12.12
CA LYS A 42 -1.11 -22.71 -12.49
C LYS A 42 -1.91 -21.75 -11.58
N ILE A 43 -1.26 -20.67 -11.12
CA ILE A 43 -1.87 -19.64 -10.28
C ILE A 43 -2.45 -18.56 -11.17
N ASN A 44 -3.78 -18.47 -11.22
CA ASN A 44 -4.51 -17.52 -12.05
C ASN A 44 -5.33 -16.50 -11.22
N SER A 45 -5.50 -16.77 -9.94
CA SER A 45 -6.34 -16.01 -9.03
C SER A 45 -5.75 -15.96 -7.61
N VAL A 46 -6.30 -15.11 -6.77
CA VAL A 46 -6.01 -15.11 -5.33
C VAL A 46 -6.33 -16.48 -4.69
N ALA A 47 -7.42 -17.10 -5.12
CA ALA A 47 -7.83 -18.41 -4.62
C ALA A 47 -6.79 -19.50 -4.94
N ASP A 48 -6.25 -19.48 -6.17
CA ASP A 48 -5.21 -20.45 -6.57
C ASP A 48 -3.92 -20.24 -5.77
N LEU A 49 -3.51 -18.97 -5.55
CA LEU A 49 -2.33 -18.65 -4.74
C LEU A 49 -2.50 -19.17 -3.31
N ILE A 50 -3.67 -18.95 -2.71
CA ILE A 50 -3.98 -19.44 -1.36
C ILE A 50 -3.98 -20.96 -1.32
N ALA A 51 -4.62 -21.60 -2.28
CA ALA A 51 -4.67 -23.07 -2.38
C ALA A 51 -3.26 -23.67 -2.52
N TYR A 52 -2.44 -23.09 -3.40
CA TYR A 52 -1.06 -23.51 -3.56
C TYR A 52 -0.24 -23.36 -2.28
N ALA A 53 -0.32 -22.17 -1.63
CA ALA A 53 0.41 -21.90 -0.41
C ALA A 53 0.01 -22.84 0.75
N LYS A 54 -1.27 -23.20 0.85
CA LYS A 54 -1.77 -24.16 1.86
C LYS A 54 -1.30 -25.57 1.59
N ALA A 55 -1.27 -26.00 0.32
CA ALA A 55 -0.79 -27.32 -0.08
C ALA A 55 0.74 -27.43 0.01
N ASN A 56 1.46 -26.32 -0.04
CA ASN A 56 2.92 -26.26 -0.04
C ASN A 56 3.44 -25.27 1.00
N PRO A 57 3.28 -25.54 2.31
CA PRO A 57 3.71 -24.64 3.36
C PRO A 57 5.22 -24.36 3.27
N ALA A 58 5.60 -23.08 3.51
CA ALA A 58 6.97 -22.58 3.45
C ALA A 58 7.68 -22.66 2.08
N LYS A 59 6.96 -22.95 0.98
CA LYS A 59 7.52 -22.97 -0.39
C LYS A 59 7.48 -21.60 -1.07
N LEU A 60 6.64 -20.70 -0.60
CA LEU A 60 6.55 -19.34 -1.15
C LEU A 60 7.26 -18.34 -0.25
N ASN A 61 7.87 -17.37 -0.89
CA ASN A 61 8.38 -16.16 -0.25
C ASN A 61 7.79 -14.92 -0.93
N TYR A 62 7.88 -13.77 -0.27
CA TYR A 62 7.45 -12.52 -0.85
C TYR A 62 8.42 -11.39 -0.54
N GLY A 63 8.58 -10.49 -1.52
CA GLY A 63 9.41 -9.31 -1.39
C GLY A 63 8.62 -8.08 -0.94
N SER A 64 9.31 -7.15 -0.32
CA SER A 64 8.77 -5.82 -0.02
C SER A 64 9.86 -4.75 -0.06
N GLY A 65 9.44 -3.49 -0.06
CA GLY A 65 10.35 -2.35 0.02
C GLY A 65 11.00 -2.13 1.38
N GLY A 66 10.96 -3.13 2.27
CA GLY A 66 11.57 -3.12 3.61
C GLY A 66 10.55 -3.24 4.74
N ASN A 67 11.05 -3.44 5.94
CA ASN A 67 10.23 -3.58 7.15
C ASN A 67 9.35 -2.34 7.36
N GLY A 68 8.06 -2.57 7.62
CA GLY A 68 7.06 -1.51 7.80
C GLY A 68 6.62 -0.79 6.53
N SER A 69 7.13 -1.15 5.34
CA SER A 69 6.59 -0.66 4.08
C SER A 69 5.14 -1.10 3.87
N ALA A 70 4.40 -0.39 3.01
CA ALA A 70 3.03 -0.77 2.68
C ALA A 70 2.96 -2.21 2.13
N GLY A 71 3.92 -2.62 1.29
CA GLY A 71 4.01 -3.97 0.75
C GLY A 71 4.26 -5.03 1.83
N HIS A 72 5.14 -4.75 2.82
CA HIS A 72 5.35 -5.66 3.94
C HIS A 72 4.06 -5.84 4.75
N LEU A 73 3.46 -4.75 5.21
CA LEU A 73 2.26 -4.81 6.06
C LEU A 73 1.05 -5.40 5.33
N ALA A 74 0.91 -5.11 4.03
CA ALA A 74 -0.10 -5.74 3.19
C ALA A 74 0.15 -7.24 3.01
N GLY A 75 1.40 -7.66 2.84
CA GLY A 75 1.81 -9.07 2.77
C GLY A 75 1.47 -9.82 4.06
N GLU A 76 1.81 -9.25 5.22
CA GLU A 76 1.48 -9.86 6.51
C GLU A 76 -0.03 -9.92 6.76
N MET A 77 -0.77 -8.86 6.41
CA MET A 77 -2.23 -8.89 6.48
C MET A 77 -2.83 -9.96 5.56
N PHE A 78 -2.30 -10.10 4.35
CA PHE A 78 -2.72 -11.14 3.41
C PHE A 78 -2.46 -12.54 3.96
N LYS A 79 -1.26 -12.81 4.45
CA LYS A 79 -0.89 -14.09 5.08
C LYS A 79 -1.82 -14.44 6.23
N GLN A 80 -2.05 -13.48 7.13
CA GLN A 80 -2.94 -13.66 8.28
C GLN A 80 -4.37 -13.98 7.86
N ARG A 81 -4.93 -13.21 6.91
CA ARG A 81 -6.31 -13.39 6.44
C ARG A 81 -6.50 -14.68 5.65
N ALA A 82 -5.49 -15.08 4.90
CA ALA A 82 -5.51 -16.31 4.09
C ALA A 82 -5.19 -17.57 4.92
N GLY A 83 -4.61 -17.42 6.11
CA GLY A 83 -4.12 -18.53 6.91
C GLY A 83 -2.99 -19.30 6.18
N ILE A 84 -2.04 -18.56 5.60
CA ILE A 84 -0.89 -19.13 4.86
C ILE A 84 0.42 -18.67 5.47
N PHE A 85 1.47 -19.42 5.19
CA PHE A 85 2.84 -19.02 5.48
C PHE A 85 3.56 -18.66 4.18
N ALA A 86 4.28 -17.53 4.20
CA ALA A 86 5.28 -17.15 3.19
C ALA A 86 6.38 -16.36 3.91
N LEU A 87 7.64 -16.62 3.55
CA LEU A 87 8.78 -15.91 4.13
C LEU A 87 8.85 -14.49 3.56
N HIS A 88 9.02 -13.50 4.42
CA HIS A 88 9.23 -12.11 4.01
C HIS A 88 10.71 -11.83 3.72
N ILE A 89 11.01 -11.27 2.55
CA ILE A 89 12.34 -10.83 2.13
C ILE A 89 12.30 -9.30 1.96
N PRO A 90 12.88 -8.53 2.91
CA PRO A 90 12.91 -7.07 2.83
C PRO A 90 14.02 -6.58 1.90
N TYR A 91 13.68 -5.64 1.01
CA TYR A 91 14.63 -4.94 0.14
C TYR A 91 14.72 -3.46 0.52
N ARG A 92 15.72 -2.75 -0.04
CA ARG A 92 15.89 -1.30 0.18
C ARG A 92 15.06 -0.47 -0.80
N GLY A 93 13.72 -0.62 -0.73
CA GLY A 93 12.77 0.08 -1.58
C GLY A 93 12.01 -0.83 -2.54
N GLY A 94 10.96 -0.30 -3.19
CA GLY A 94 10.08 -1.05 -4.08
C GLY A 94 10.78 -1.54 -5.36
N ASN A 95 11.65 -0.71 -5.97
CA ASN A 95 12.33 -1.10 -7.20
C ASN A 95 13.24 -2.35 -7.04
N PRO A 96 14.12 -2.46 -6.01
CA PRO A 96 14.85 -3.69 -5.77
C PRO A 96 13.95 -4.90 -5.49
N ALA A 97 12.87 -4.73 -4.74
CA ALA A 97 11.90 -5.80 -4.49
C ALA A 97 11.23 -6.27 -5.79
N GLN A 98 10.92 -5.35 -6.71
CA GLN A 98 10.35 -5.69 -8.00
C GLN A 98 11.35 -6.41 -8.92
N LEU A 99 12.62 -6.00 -8.90
CA LEU A 99 13.67 -6.71 -9.65
C LEU A 99 13.83 -8.16 -9.16
N ALA A 100 13.79 -8.38 -7.85
CA ALA A 100 13.81 -9.71 -7.24
C ALA A 100 12.60 -10.56 -7.67
N LEU A 101 11.41 -9.94 -7.79
CA LEU A 101 10.23 -10.63 -8.32
C LEU A 101 10.39 -10.98 -9.81
N LEU A 102 10.92 -10.07 -10.61
CA LEU A 102 11.15 -10.30 -12.03
C LEU A 102 12.20 -11.38 -12.31
N SER A 103 13.22 -11.48 -11.46
CA SER A 103 14.25 -12.53 -11.55
C SER A 103 13.81 -13.88 -10.96
N GLY A 104 12.65 -13.92 -10.29
CA GLY A 104 12.17 -15.15 -9.62
C GLY A 104 12.83 -15.45 -8.28
N GLU A 105 13.60 -14.51 -7.71
CA GLU A 105 14.17 -14.62 -6.35
C GLU A 105 13.09 -14.64 -5.29
N VAL A 106 12.01 -13.88 -5.50
CA VAL A 106 10.77 -13.96 -4.70
C VAL A 106 9.58 -14.37 -5.58
N ASP A 107 8.55 -14.96 -4.96
CA ASP A 107 7.42 -15.56 -5.67
C ASP A 107 6.29 -14.58 -5.92
N PHE A 108 6.02 -13.69 -4.97
CA PHE A 108 5.00 -12.64 -5.11
C PHE A 108 5.38 -11.39 -4.32
N ASN A 109 4.79 -10.27 -4.69
CA ASN A 109 4.85 -9.00 -3.95
C ASN A 109 3.44 -8.43 -3.81
N ILE A 110 3.23 -7.60 -2.79
CA ILE A 110 2.17 -6.60 -2.82
C ILE A 110 2.87 -5.26 -3.03
N ASP A 111 2.92 -4.83 -4.28
CA ASP A 111 3.73 -3.70 -4.72
C ASP A 111 2.86 -2.47 -5.03
N ASN A 112 3.46 -1.28 -5.01
CA ASN A 112 2.78 -0.07 -5.44
C ASN A 112 2.39 -0.18 -6.93
N LEU A 113 1.12 0.11 -7.26
CA LEU A 113 0.61 -0.07 -8.61
C LEU A 113 1.40 0.77 -9.64
N ALA A 114 1.82 1.99 -9.28
CA ALA A 114 2.61 2.83 -10.18
C ALA A 114 3.95 2.18 -10.56
N THR A 115 4.57 1.45 -9.62
CA THR A 115 5.82 0.72 -9.86
C THR A 115 5.57 -0.56 -10.68
N ALA A 116 4.53 -1.31 -10.35
CA ALA A 116 4.25 -2.61 -10.96
C ALA A 116 3.64 -2.52 -12.37
N ALA A 117 2.85 -1.49 -12.65
CA ALA A 117 2.03 -1.38 -13.87
C ALA A 117 2.81 -1.52 -15.18
N PRO A 118 4.01 -0.94 -15.36
CA PRO A 118 4.77 -1.14 -16.61
C PRO A 118 5.07 -2.62 -16.89
N ASN A 119 5.44 -3.38 -15.85
CA ASN A 119 5.75 -4.80 -15.98
C ASN A 119 4.49 -5.68 -16.09
N ILE A 120 3.37 -5.27 -15.51
CA ILE A 120 2.07 -5.91 -15.73
C ILE A 120 1.63 -5.73 -17.18
N ARG A 121 1.70 -4.49 -17.72
CA ARG A 121 1.37 -4.21 -19.12
C ARG A 121 2.27 -4.93 -20.11
N ALA A 122 3.54 -5.12 -19.77
CA ALA A 122 4.50 -5.88 -20.56
C ALA A 122 4.34 -7.42 -20.43
N GLY A 123 3.38 -7.90 -19.64
CA GLY A 123 3.16 -9.33 -19.42
C GLY A 123 4.22 -10.04 -18.59
N LYS A 124 5.17 -9.30 -17.98
CA LYS A 124 6.23 -9.86 -17.12
C LYS A 124 5.74 -10.17 -15.70
N LEU A 125 4.76 -9.42 -15.24
CA LEU A 125 4.09 -9.64 -13.96
C LEU A 125 2.62 -9.93 -14.18
N LYS A 126 2.09 -10.88 -13.41
CA LYS A 126 0.67 -11.22 -13.35
C LYS A 126 0.05 -10.54 -12.15
N ALA A 127 -0.91 -9.66 -12.37
CA ALA A 127 -1.71 -9.05 -11.32
C ALA A 127 -2.82 -10.01 -10.90
N LEU A 128 -2.94 -10.28 -9.60
CA LEU A 128 -3.97 -11.14 -9.04
C LEU A 128 -5.09 -10.36 -8.35
N ALA A 129 -4.76 -9.28 -7.66
CA ALA A 129 -5.74 -8.40 -7.00
C ALA A 129 -5.13 -7.05 -6.66
N VAL A 130 -5.98 -6.01 -6.53
CA VAL A 130 -5.61 -4.71 -5.97
C VAL A 130 -5.98 -4.62 -4.49
N THR A 131 -5.28 -3.74 -3.74
CA THR A 131 -5.53 -3.57 -2.30
C THR A 131 -6.56 -2.50 -1.97
N SER A 132 -7.01 -1.73 -2.96
CA SER A 132 -8.11 -0.79 -2.81
C SER A 132 -9.44 -1.52 -2.56
N LEU A 133 -10.43 -0.83 -1.95
CA LEU A 133 -11.75 -1.41 -1.70
C LEU A 133 -12.53 -1.70 -2.99
N GLN A 134 -12.25 -0.97 -4.06
CA GLN A 134 -12.85 -1.10 -5.38
C GLN A 134 -11.77 -1.43 -6.43
N GLU A 135 -12.21 -1.88 -7.59
CA GLU A 135 -11.32 -2.05 -8.74
C GLU A 135 -10.65 -0.71 -9.10
N SER A 136 -9.39 -0.77 -9.50
CA SER A 136 -8.66 0.42 -9.95
C SER A 136 -8.96 0.68 -11.43
N PRO A 137 -9.36 1.90 -11.81
CA PRO A 137 -9.49 2.25 -13.23
C PRO A 137 -8.18 2.10 -14.01
N ALA A 138 -7.04 2.17 -13.31
CA ALA A 138 -5.71 1.99 -13.90
C ALA A 138 -5.38 0.52 -14.23
N LEU A 139 -6.15 -0.44 -13.68
CA LEU A 139 -5.96 -1.87 -13.86
C LEU A 139 -7.32 -2.58 -13.98
N PRO A 140 -8.06 -2.34 -15.07
CA PRO A 140 -9.41 -2.90 -15.27
C PRO A 140 -9.39 -4.43 -15.24
N GLY A 141 -10.41 -5.03 -14.63
CA GLY A 141 -10.58 -6.49 -14.57
C GLY A 141 -9.74 -7.18 -13.50
N VAL A 142 -8.91 -6.46 -12.75
CA VAL A 142 -8.20 -7.01 -11.60
C VAL A 142 -9.03 -6.76 -10.33
N PRO A 143 -9.53 -7.83 -9.67
CA PRO A 143 -10.45 -7.69 -8.56
C PRO A 143 -9.76 -7.10 -7.32
N PRO A 144 -10.49 -6.42 -6.44
CA PRO A 144 -9.94 -6.02 -5.14
C PRO A 144 -9.86 -7.21 -4.17
N LEU A 145 -8.82 -7.23 -3.33
CA LEU A 145 -8.68 -8.22 -2.25
C LEU A 145 -9.86 -8.20 -1.26
N SER A 146 -10.59 -7.10 -1.20
CA SER A 146 -11.82 -6.98 -0.39
C SER A 146 -12.94 -7.92 -0.84
N LYS A 147 -12.94 -8.40 -2.10
CA LYS A 147 -13.84 -9.46 -2.56
C LYS A 147 -13.55 -10.80 -1.89
N THR A 148 -12.28 -11.09 -1.60
CA THR A 148 -11.86 -12.31 -0.90
C THR A 148 -11.87 -12.14 0.62
N PHE A 149 -11.42 -10.97 1.10
CA PHE A 149 -11.29 -10.67 2.52
C PHE A 149 -12.00 -9.36 2.85
N LYS A 150 -13.20 -9.45 3.39
CA LYS A 150 -14.03 -8.28 3.74
C LYS A 150 -13.20 -7.22 4.51
N GLY A 151 -13.20 -5.99 4.01
CA GLY A 151 -12.50 -4.87 4.63
C GLY A 151 -10.98 -4.85 4.44
N PHE A 152 -10.42 -5.71 3.57
CA PHE A 152 -9.00 -5.61 3.21
C PHE A 152 -8.76 -4.31 2.44
N SER A 153 -7.96 -3.42 3.01
CA SER A 153 -7.55 -2.18 2.35
C SER A 153 -6.23 -1.68 2.93
N ILE A 154 -5.21 -1.63 2.09
CA ILE A 154 -3.92 -0.99 2.39
C ILE A 154 -3.42 -0.31 1.13
N ASP A 155 -3.67 1.00 1.04
CA ASP A 155 -3.14 1.83 -0.04
C ASP A 155 -1.94 2.64 0.45
N THR A 156 -1.05 2.99 -0.47
CA THR A 156 -0.04 4.01 -0.20
C THR A 156 -0.70 5.37 -0.37
N TRP A 157 -0.56 6.23 0.63
CA TRP A 157 -1.15 7.57 0.58
C TRP A 157 -0.19 8.63 1.08
N TRP A 158 -0.39 9.85 0.61
CA TRP A 158 0.34 11.04 1.03
C TRP A 158 -0.63 12.15 1.41
N GLY A 159 -0.22 12.96 2.36
CA GLY A 159 -0.96 14.11 2.80
C GLY A 159 -0.04 15.21 3.32
N LEU A 160 -0.60 16.38 3.51
CA LEU A 160 0.08 17.54 4.06
C LEU A 160 -0.34 17.76 5.49
N VAL A 161 0.63 18.01 6.33
CA VAL A 161 0.45 18.39 7.73
C VAL A 161 1.24 19.67 8.03
N ALA A 162 0.82 20.38 9.07
CA ALA A 162 1.54 21.50 9.67
C ALA A 162 1.86 21.16 11.13
N PRO A 163 2.77 21.89 11.80
CA PRO A 163 2.91 21.82 13.26
C PRO A 163 1.58 22.09 13.96
N ALA A 164 1.30 21.38 15.04
CA ALA A 164 0.02 21.44 15.76
C ALA A 164 -0.38 22.86 16.23
N GLY A 165 0.61 23.72 16.54
CA GLY A 165 0.39 25.11 16.93
C GLY A 165 0.07 26.07 15.78
N THR A 166 -0.06 25.60 14.54
CA THR A 166 -0.37 26.48 13.39
C THR A 166 -1.78 27.05 13.52
N PRO A 167 -1.95 28.39 13.42
CA PRO A 167 -3.26 29.02 13.57
C PRO A 167 -4.30 28.48 12.56
N ARG A 168 -5.52 28.23 13.01
CA ARG A 168 -6.61 27.73 12.17
C ARG A 168 -6.83 28.50 10.86
N PRO A 169 -6.78 29.84 10.81
CA PRO A 169 -6.90 30.59 9.56
C PRO A 169 -5.80 30.26 8.54
N VAL A 170 -4.58 29.94 9.01
CA VAL A 170 -3.45 29.52 8.14
C VAL A 170 -3.73 28.12 7.58
N ILE A 171 -4.16 27.17 8.42
CA ILE A 171 -4.57 25.82 7.99
C ILE A 171 -5.67 25.91 6.92
N ALA A 172 -6.71 26.72 7.16
CA ALA A 172 -7.82 26.88 6.21
C ALA A 172 -7.35 27.47 4.86
N LYS A 173 -6.45 28.48 4.90
CA LYS A 173 -5.87 29.08 3.69
C LYS A 173 -5.03 28.07 2.90
N LEU A 174 -4.21 27.28 3.58
CA LEU A 174 -3.40 26.21 2.97
C LEU A 174 -4.31 25.14 2.37
N ASN A 175 -5.30 24.65 3.13
CA ASN A 175 -6.26 23.65 2.63
C ASN A 175 -6.92 24.13 1.35
N LYS A 176 -7.49 25.37 1.35
CA LYS A 176 -8.14 25.94 0.15
C LYS A 176 -7.21 25.94 -1.06
N ALA A 177 -5.95 26.37 -0.88
CA ALA A 177 -4.97 26.44 -1.97
C ALA A 177 -4.61 25.04 -2.51
N PHE A 178 -4.31 24.08 -1.63
CA PHE A 178 -3.96 22.74 -2.04
C PHE A 178 -5.13 21.96 -2.64
N VAL A 179 -6.34 22.09 -2.09
CA VAL A 179 -7.55 21.49 -2.67
C VAL A 179 -7.82 22.02 -4.07
N ALA A 180 -7.67 23.34 -4.29
CA ALA A 180 -7.80 23.94 -5.62
C ALA A 180 -6.76 23.37 -6.59
N ALA A 181 -5.48 23.29 -6.17
CA ALA A 181 -4.41 22.72 -6.99
C ALA A 181 -4.63 21.25 -7.32
N LEU A 182 -5.07 20.43 -6.34
CA LEU A 182 -5.35 19.01 -6.54
C LEU A 182 -6.55 18.75 -7.47
N ASN A 183 -7.51 19.68 -7.50
CA ASN A 183 -8.67 19.59 -8.38
C ASN A 183 -8.42 20.15 -9.80
N ALA A 184 -7.30 20.82 -10.02
CA ALA A 184 -6.96 21.34 -11.34
C ALA A 184 -6.84 20.20 -12.38
N PRO A 185 -7.38 20.35 -13.60
CA PRO A 185 -7.34 19.31 -14.64
C PRO A 185 -5.93 18.83 -14.96
N GLU A 186 -4.96 19.75 -15.00
CA GLU A 186 -3.56 19.44 -15.24
C GLU A 186 -2.98 18.53 -14.15
N THR A 187 -3.27 18.83 -12.88
CA THR A 187 -2.83 18.02 -11.73
C THR A 187 -3.43 16.61 -11.80
N LYS A 188 -4.75 16.51 -12.08
CA LYS A 188 -5.42 15.22 -12.24
C LYS A 188 -4.82 14.39 -13.38
N THR A 189 -4.55 15.02 -14.51
CA THR A 189 -3.91 14.36 -15.65
C THR A 189 -2.53 13.85 -15.27
N ARG A 190 -1.70 14.68 -14.61
CA ARG A 190 -0.36 14.31 -14.19
C ARG A 190 -0.36 13.18 -13.15
N PHE A 191 -1.23 13.23 -12.16
CA PHE A 191 -1.36 12.12 -11.22
C PHE A 191 -1.89 10.85 -11.89
N GLY A 192 -2.81 10.98 -12.86
CA GLY A 192 -3.28 9.83 -13.64
C GLY A 192 -2.16 9.09 -14.38
N THR A 193 -1.16 9.79 -14.92
CA THR A 193 0.01 9.14 -15.54
C THR A 193 0.86 8.36 -14.52
N LEU A 194 0.82 8.74 -13.24
CA LEU A 194 1.49 8.08 -12.14
C LEU A 194 0.59 7.03 -11.46
N LEU A 195 -0.58 6.74 -12.02
CA LEU A 195 -1.61 5.86 -11.44
C LEU A 195 -1.99 6.24 -10.02
N ALA A 196 -1.88 7.52 -9.71
CA ALA A 196 -2.20 8.12 -8.43
C ALA A 196 -3.54 8.84 -8.51
N GLU A 197 -4.38 8.67 -7.50
CA GLU A 197 -5.70 9.28 -7.42
C GLU A 197 -5.65 10.47 -6.45
N PRO A 198 -5.90 11.71 -6.91
CA PRO A 198 -6.09 12.84 -6.01
C PRO A 198 -7.30 12.62 -5.11
N VAL A 199 -7.12 12.80 -3.80
CA VAL A 199 -8.18 12.59 -2.79
C VAL A 199 -8.18 13.75 -1.78
N PRO A 200 -8.39 14.99 -2.25
CA PRO A 200 -8.38 16.15 -1.37
C PRO A 200 -9.49 16.07 -0.33
N THR A 201 -9.18 16.45 0.90
CA THR A 201 -10.07 16.41 2.06
C THR A 201 -10.08 17.73 2.79
N THR A 202 -11.05 17.93 3.69
CA THR A 202 -10.94 18.98 4.71
C THR A 202 -9.87 18.60 5.75
N PRO A 203 -9.37 19.56 6.54
CA PRO A 203 -8.45 19.28 7.65
C PRO A 203 -9.01 18.26 8.63
N GLU A 204 -10.28 18.40 9.02
CA GLU A 204 -10.95 17.50 9.98
C GLU A 204 -11.10 16.09 9.43
N GLN A 205 -11.44 15.95 8.15
CA GLN A 205 -11.51 14.65 7.48
C GLN A 205 -10.13 13.98 7.43
N PHE A 206 -9.08 14.77 7.17
CA PHE A 206 -7.72 14.22 7.11
C PHE A 206 -7.21 13.82 8.49
N ASP A 207 -7.49 14.60 9.54
CA ASP A 207 -7.15 14.26 10.92
C ASP A 207 -7.85 12.96 11.35
N ALA A 208 -9.14 12.82 11.04
CA ALA A 208 -9.89 11.58 11.31
C ALA A 208 -9.32 10.39 10.54
N PHE A 209 -8.96 10.58 9.27
CA PHE A 209 -8.31 9.56 8.45
C PHE A 209 -6.96 9.14 9.04
N MET A 210 -6.08 10.09 9.39
CA MET A 210 -4.79 9.79 10.02
C MET A 210 -4.95 9.04 11.34
N ALA A 211 -5.96 9.37 12.14
CA ALA A 211 -6.26 8.67 13.38
C ALA A 211 -6.68 7.21 13.12
N SER A 212 -7.57 6.99 12.14
CA SER A 212 -8.01 5.64 11.77
C SER A 212 -6.86 4.79 11.20
N GLU A 213 -5.99 5.40 10.39
CA GLU A 213 -4.80 4.74 9.85
C GLU A 213 -3.81 4.37 10.96
N ARG A 214 -3.59 5.25 11.95
CA ARG A 214 -2.75 4.91 13.12
C ARG A 214 -3.29 3.69 13.87
N ALA A 215 -4.59 3.65 14.13
CA ALA A 215 -5.21 2.52 14.83
C ALA A 215 -5.12 1.21 14.01
N LYS A 216 -5.35 1.28 12.70
CA LYS A 216 -5.19 0.14 11.79
C LYS A 216 -3.76 -0.40 11.81
N TYR A 217 -2.77 0.47 11.64
CA TYR A 217 -1.37 0.06 11.60
C TYR A 217 -0.82 -0.42 12.94
N GLN A 218 -1.35 0.06 14.07
CA GLN A 218 -1.02 -0.49 15.38
C GLN A 218 -1.26 -2.00 15.43
N SER A 219 -2.45 -2.42 15.02
CA SER A 219 -2.81 -3.84 15.00
C SER A 219 -1.96 -4.64 14.01
N LEU A 220 -1.72 -4.09 12.81
CA LEU A 220 -0.95 -4.77 11.77
C LEU A 220 0.53 -4.92 12.13
N VAL A 221 1.17 -3.86 12.63
CA VAL A 221 2.57 -3.91 13.07
C VAL A 221 2.74 -4.89 14.23
N LYS A 222 1.83 -4.87 15.20
CA LYS A 222 1.85 -5.83 16.30
C LYS A 222 1.72 -7.27 15.79
N ALA A 223 0.82 -7.52 14.86
CA ALA A 223 0.58 -8.86 14.31
C ALA A 223 1.72 -9.36 13.41
N SER A 224 2.37 -8.45 12.65
CA SER A 224 3.50 -8.79 11.78
C SER A 224 4.82 -8.99 12.52
N GLY A 225 4.93 -8.53 13.77
CA GLY A 225 6.19 -8.49 14.51
C GLY A 225 7.23 -7.51 13.91
N ALA A 226 6.81 -6.64 12.98
CA ALA A 226 7.70 -5.68 12.33
C ALA A 226 8.31 -4.72 13.34
N LYS A 227 9.63 -4.56 13.25
CA LYS A 227 10.42 -3.61 14.05
C LYS A 227 11.48 -2.97 13.17
N VAL A 228 11.84 -1.75 13.49
CA VAL A 228 13.00 -1.04 12.93
C VAL A 228 13.79 -0.56 14.14
N ASP A 229 15.00 -1.05 14.25
CA ASP A 229 15.94 -0.70 15.33
C ASP A 229 16.59 0.66 15.05
#